data_38757e82da17a1fe61f383ab4f6f4f06
#
_entry.id   38757e82da17a1fe61f383ab4f6f4f06
#
_cell.length_a   1.000
_cell.length_b   1.000
_cell.length_c   1.000
_cell.angle_alpha   90.00
_cell.angle_beta   90.00
_cell.angle_gamma   90.00
#
_symmetry.space_group_name_H-M   'P 1'
#
loop_
_entity.id
_entity.type
_entity.pdbx_description
1 polymer ?
#
loop_
_entity_poly.entity_id
_entity_poly.type
_entity_poly.pdbx_seq_one_letter_code
_entity_poly.pdbx_strand_id
1 'polypeptide(L)'
;MENLILSAPKYGWCNFHLADEEKEFNAALSYLTDVMYDTLKMCLTYLQTGAAAVMYDREGEGTFLFVISDYDVYILDENLPGGMVHFENLRADDICENILGCYYADTIGWLNFANMNEQSEKEYEKYEKGEAAEVHGMVKEIRKLLNERTGRKSKWTEIRCDFFDEEENRWLVDAWETGDDNEEGEVIAKISESGEVVYIDTEAENDEYAKEVIDEKLKDLA
;
A
#
# COMPACT_ATOMS: atom_id res chain seq x y z
N MET A 1 12.14 4.18 8.97
CA MET A 1 12.36 5.05 7.78
C MET A 1 11.70 4.34 6.63
N GLU A 2 10.84 5.00 5.90
CA GLU A 2 10.18 4.39 4.74
C GLU A 2 11.23 4.20 3.64
N ASN A 3 11.46 2.97 3.28
CA ASN A 3 12.48 2.60 2.29
C ASN A 3 11.96 2.66 0.86
N LEU A 4 10.65 2.43 0.68
CA LEU A 4 9.95 2.57 -0.58
C LEU A 4 8.74 3.48 -0.41
N ILE A 5 8.58 4.43 -1.32
CA ILE A 5 7.46 5.36 -1.38
C ILE A 5 6.91 5.37 -2.81
N LEU A 6 5.63 5.10 -2.94
CA LEU A 6 4.85 5.47 -4.12
C LEU A 6 4.04 6.71 -3.74
N SER A 7 4.34 7.85 -4.39
CA SER A 7 3.57 9.07 -4.10
C SER A 7 2.10 8.88 -4.49
N ALA A 8 1.20 9.57 -3.79
CA ALA A 8 -0.22 9.59 -4.14
C ALA A 8 -0.40 9.87 -5.64
N PRO A 9 -1.24 9.11 -6.34
CA PRO A 9 -1.42 9.25 -7.76
C PRO A 9 -2.10 10.57 -8.11
N LYS A 10 -1.61 11.21 -9.16
CA LYS A 10 -2.19 12.46 -9.64
C LYS A 10 -2.20 12.52 -11.16
N TYR A 11 -3.39 12.62 -11.75
CA TYR A 11 -3.56 12.67 -13.22
C TYR A 11 -2.89 11.50 -13.96
N GLY A 12 -2.94 10.29 -13.39
CA GLY A 12 -2.32 9.11 -13.96
C GLY A 12 -0.79 9.05 -13.83
N TRP A 13 -0.22 9.82 -12.89
CA TRP A 13 1.21 9.81 -12.58
C TRP A 13 1.43 9.60 -11.10
N CYS A 14 2.50 8.87 -10.77
CA CYS A 14 3.05 8.79 -9.42
C CYS A 14 4.58 8.79 -9.48
N ASN A 15 5.23 9.04 -8.34
CA ASN A 15 6.67 8.90 -8.23
C ASN A 15 6.99 7.62 -7.47
N PHE A 16 7.91 6.83 -8.00
CA PHE A 16 8.55 5.71 -7.33
C PHE A 16 9.85 6.21 -6.72
N HIS A 17 10.02 6.01 -5.44
CA HIS A 17 11.25 6.31 -4.72
C HIS A 17 11.64 5.09 -3.88
N LEU A 18 12.86 4.61 -4.06
CA LEU A 18 13.45 3.51 -3.29
C LEU A 18 14.81 3.98 -2.76
N ALA A 19 15.03 3.87 -1.46
CA ALA A 19 16.28 4.28 -0.84
C ALA A 19 16.69 3.37 0.31
N ASP A 20 17.99 3.20 0.48
CA ASP A 20 18.62 2.73 1.72
C ASP A 20 19.56 3.83 2.27
N GLU A 21 20.42 3.49 3.21
CA GLU A 21 21.35 4.45 3.82
C GLU A 21 22.41 5.00 2.85
N GLU A 22 22.68 4.30 1.74
CA GLU A 22 23.78 4.59 0.82
C GLU A 22 23.33 4.91 -0.60
N LYS A 23 22.17 4.41 -1.02
CA LYS A 23 21.70 4.43 -2.41
C LYS A 23 20.27 4.89 -2.49
N GLU A 24 19.94 5.54 -3.60
CA GLU A 24 18.56 5.91 -3.94
C GLU A 24 18.28 5.68 -5.42
N PHE A 25 17.02 5.39 -5.73
CA PHE A 25 16.50 5.32 -7.09
C PHE A 25 15.15 6.04 -7.14
N ASN A 26 14.98 6.90 -8.14
CA ASN A 26 13.77 7.67 -8.37
C ASN A 26 13.30 7.50 -9.81
N ALA A 27 11.99 7.33 -9.99
CA ALA A 27 11.37 7.27 -11.31
C ALA A 27 9.96 7.88 -11.28
N ALA A 28 9.58 8.58 -12.34
CA ALA A 28 8.19 8.94 -12.59
C ALA A 28 7.50 7.79 -13.33
N LEU A 29 6.37 7.34 -12.82
CA LEU A 29 5.56 6.27 -13.40
C LEU A 29 4.25 6.84 -13.93
N SER A 30 3.80 6.34 -15.07
CA SER A 30 2.55 6.75 -15.71
C SER A 30 1.53 5.61 -15.74
N TYR A 31 0.29 5.95 -16.10
CA TYR A 31 -0.84 5.03 -16.27
C TYR A 31 -0.64 3.93 -17.34
N LEU A 32 0.49 3.92 -18.05
CA LEU A 32 0.84 2.84 -19.00
C LEU A 32 1.05 1.49 -18.30
N THR A 33 1.30 1.54 -16.99
CA THR A 33 1.34 0.37 -16.10
C THR A 33 0.34 0.59 -14.99
N ASP A 34 -0.45 -0.40 -14.61
CA ASP A 34 -1.23 -0.33 -13.37
C ASP A 34 -0.30 -0.52 -12.17
N VAL A 35 0.31 0.60 -11.76
CA VAL A 35 1.42 0.61 -10.82
C VAL A 35 1.07 -0.10 -9.52
N MET A 36 -0.08 0.24 -8.91
CA MET A 36 -0.44 -0.35 -7.62
C MET A 36 -0.84 -1.81 -7.75
N TYR A 37 -1.67 -2.17 -8.74
CA TYR A 37 -2.07 -3.55 -8.97
C TYR A 37 -0.85 -4.47 -9.21
N ASP A 38 0.04 -4.06 -10.11
CA ASP A 38 1.22 -4.86 -10.45
C ASP A 38 2.20 -4.96 -9.28
N THR A 39 2.32 -3.88 -8.47
CA THR A 39 3.16 -3.89 -7.27
C THR A 39 2.58 -4.79 -6.18
N LEU A 40 1.28 -4.73 -5.92
CA LEU A 40 0.62 -5.63 -4.96
C LEU A 40 0.75 -7.10 -5.40
N LYS A 41 0.58 -7.37 -6.69
CA LYS A 41 0.79 -8.71 -7.25
C LYS A 41 2.23 -9.20 -7.10
N MET A 42 3.21 -8.30 -7.25
CA MET A 42 4.61 -8.61 -6.96
C MET A 42 4.79 -8.96 -5.47
N CYS A 43 4.27 -8.15 -4.54
CA CYS A 43 4.34 -8.42 -3.11
C CYS A 43 3.72 -9.78 -2.75
N LEU A 44 2.52 -10.05 -3.25
CA LEU A 44 1.84 -11.34 -3.01
C LEU A 44 2.67 -12.51 -3.54
N THR A 45 3.21 -12.40 -4.76
CA THR A 45 4.06 -13.44 -5.36
C THR A 45 5.32 -13.67 -4.52
N TYR A 46 6.00 -12.59 -4.08
CA TYR A 46 7.16 -12.68 -3.21
C TYR A 46 6.85 -13.41 -1.91
N LEU A 47 5.79 -13.01 -1.21
CA LEU A 47 5.41 -13.64 0.07
C LEU A 47 5.06 -15.13 -0.06
N GLN A 48 4.56 -15.55 -1.22
CA GLN A 48 4.23 -16.94 -1.51
C GLN A 48 5.42 -17.76 -1.97
N THR A 49 6.42 -17.16 -2.64
CA THR A 49 7.48 -17.89 -3.35
C THR A 49 8.91 -17.54 -2.94
N GLY A 50 9.09 -16.46 -2.16
CA GLY A 50 10.40 -15.97 -1.71
C GLY A 50 11.11 -15.04 -2.70
N ALA A 51 10.54 -14.79 -3.89
CA ALA A 51 11.08 -13.83 -4.87
C ALA A 51 10.01 -13.40 -5.87
N ALA A 52 10.07 -12.14 -6.31
CA ALA A 52 9.21 -11.61 -7.35
C ALA A 52 9.84 -10.40 -8.05
N ALA A 53 9.27 -10.02 -9.18
CA ALA A 53 9.67 -8.83 -9.91
C ALA A 53 8.47 -8.18 -10.59
N VAL A 54 8.54 -6.86 -10.74
CA VAL A 54 7.60 -6.07 -11.53
C VAL A 54 8.36 -5.17 -12.50
N MET A 55 7.84 -5.01 -13.70
CA MET A 55 8.40 -4.11 -14.71
C MET A 55 7.52 -2.87 -14.82
N TYR A 56 8.14 -1.71 -14.67
CA TYR A 56 7.46 -0.42 -14.83
C TYR A 56 7.88 0.27 -16.12
N ASP A 57 6.93 0.91 -16.78
CA ASP A 57 7.17 1.78 -17.94
C ASP A 57 7.25 3.25 -17.48
N ARG A 58 8.30 3.92 -17.95
CA ARG A 58 8.49 5.37 -17.81
C ARG A 58 8.24 6.01 -19.15
N GLU A 59 7.13 6.62 -19.34
CA GLU A 59 6.70 7.19 -20.60
C GLU A 59 7.82 7.98 -21.30
N GLY A 60 8.36 7.38 -22.37
CA GLY A 60 9.45 7.98 -23.17
C GLY A 60 10.87 7.79 -22.63
N GLU A 61 11.05 7.21 -21.42
CA GLU A 61 12.36 6.99 -20.80
C GLU A 61 12.74 5.50 -20.68
N GLY A 62 11.93 4.60 -21.26
CA GLY A 62 12.14 3.15 -21.21
C GLY A 62 11.57 2.51 -19.97
N THR A 63 11.97 1.26 -19.72
CA THR A 63 11.46 0.44 -18.62
C THR A 63 12.54 0.14 -17.60
N PHE A 64 12.14 -0.15 -16.36
CA PHE A 64 13.01 -0.78 -15.38
C PHE A 64 12.31 -1.95 -14.72
N LEU A 65 13.10 -2.89 -14.21
CA LEU A 65 12.62 -4.04 -13.44
C LEU A 65 12.94 -3.82 -11.97
N PHE A 66 11.93 -3.86 -11.13
CA PHE A 66 12.05 -3.89 -9.68
C PHE A 66 11.95 -5.34 -9.21
N VAL A 67 12.96 -5.80 -8.48
CA VAL A 67 13.11 -7.20 -8.04
C VAL A 67 13.25 -7.23 -6.53
N ILE A 68 12.46 -8.06 -5.86
CA ILE A 68 12.55 -8.33 -4.43
C ILE A 68 12.70 -9.84 -4.18
N SER A 69 13.49 -10.20 -3.20
CA SER A 69 13.66 -11.58 -2.75
C SER A 69 13.93 -11.63 -1.25
N ASP A 70 13.91 -12.83 -0.65
CA ASP A 70 14.28 -13.04 0.75
C ASP A 70 15.69 -12.54 1.10
N TYR A 71 16.55 -12.35 0.10
CA TYR A 71 17.97 -12.01 0.29
C TYR A 71 18.35 -10.64 -0.24
N ASP A 72 17.66 -10.17 -1.29
CA ASP A 72 18.14 -9.05 -2.09
C ASP A 72 17.00 -8.20 -2.67
N VAL A 73 17.27 -6.90 -2.84
CA VAL A 73 16.41 -5.94 -3.53
C VAL A 73 17.21 -5.26 -4.63
N TYR A 74 16.69 -5.27 -5.86
CA TYR A 74 17.37 -4.73 -7.04
C TYR A 74 16.47 -3.84 -7.89
N ILE A 75 17.09 -2.86 -8.52
CA ILE A 75 16.57 -2.19 -9.73
C ILE A 75 17.47 -2.57 -10.91
N LEU A 76 16.88 -3.09 -11.97
CA LEU A 76 17.57 -3.34 -13.24
C LEU A 76 17.06 -2.32 -14.26
N ASP A 77 17.94 -1.48 -14.76
CA ASP A 77 17.62 -0.41 -15.71
C ASP A 77 18.84 -0.17 -16.61
N GLU A 78 18.65 -0.27 -17.92
CA GLU A 78 19.74 -0.08 -18.90
C GLU A 78 20.37 1.30 -18.87
N ASN A 79 19.67 2.30 -18.33
CA ASN A 79 20.16 3.68 -18.20
C ASN A 79 21.06 3.89 -16.97
N LEU A 80 21.13 2.92 -16.07
CA LEU A 80 22.00 2.99 -14.89
C LEU A 80 23.44 2.60 -15.24
N PRO A 81 24.42 3.21 -14.58
CA PRO A 81 25.81 2.75 -14.67
C PRO A 81 25.91 1.27 -14.24
N GLY A 82 26.27 0.39 -15.16
CA GLY A 82 26.32 -1.05 -14.91
C GLY A 82 24.98 -1.77 -15.02
N GLY A 83 23.91 -1.07 -15.39
CA GLY A 83 22.58 -1.67 -15.64
C GLY A 83 21.80 -2.10 -14.39
N MET A 84 22.33 -1.84 -13.18
CA MET A 84 21.74 -2.35 -11.95
C MET A 84 22.11 -1.48 -10.73
N VAL A 85 21.14 -1.35 -9.80
CA VAL A 85 21.40 -0.95 -8.39
C VAL A 85 20.97 -2.08 -7.47
N HIS A 86 21.85 -2.48 -6.55
CA HIS A 86 21.57 -3.43 -5.49
C HIS A 86 21.46 -2.70 -4.16
N PHE A 87 20.37 -2.90 -3.43
CA PHE A 87 20.08 -2.31 -2.12
C PHE A 87 20.32 -3.37 -1.04
N GLU A 88 21.50 -3.35 -0.43
CA GLU A 88 21.96 -4.42 0.48
C GLU A 88 21.28 -4.39 1.87
N ASN A 89 20.74 -3.22 2.25
CA ASN A 89 20.16 -3.01 3.57
C ASN A 89 18.63 -3.04 3.58
N LEU A 90 17.99 -3.33 2.44
CA LEU A 90 16.55 -3.40 2.34
C LEU A 90 16.03 -4.82 2.55
N ARG A 91 14.94 -4.94 3.29
CA ARG A 91 14.20 -6.19 3.46
C ARG A 91 12.95 -6.14 2.61
N ALA A 92 12.68 -7.21 1.89
CA ALA A 92 11.50 -7.29 1.04
C ALA A 92 10.18 -7.29 1.83
N ASP A 93 10.18 -7.80 3.07
CA ASP A 93 9.01 -7.70 3.96
C ASP A 93 8.69 -6.23 4.30
N ASP A 94 9.72 -5.41 4.61
CA ASP A 94 9.53 -3.97 4.91
C ASP A 94 9.03 -3.21 3.66
N ILE A 95 9.49 -3.60 2.47
CA ILE A 95 8.99 -3.08 1.20
C ILE A 95 7.51 -3.38 1.02
N CYS A 96 7.07 -4.62 1.29
CA CYS A 96 5.66 -4.98 1.22
C CYS A 96 4.82 -4.17 2.22
N GLU A 97 5.32 -3.92 3.43
CA GLU A 97 4.65 -3.04 4.40
C GLU A 97 4.54 -1.60 3.87
N ASN A 98 5.62 -1.03 3.32
CA ASN A 98 5.58 0.33 2.74
C ASN A 98 4.57 0.43 1.58
N ILE A 99 4.47 -0.61 0.74
CA ILE A 99 3.49 -0.65 -0.37
C ILE A 99 2.06 -0.65 0.18
N LEU A 100 1.78 -1.44 1.21
CA LEU A 100 0.46 -1.40 1.87
C LEU A 100 0.18 0.00 2.45
N GLY A 101 1.17 0.64 3.09
CA GLY A 101 1.06 2.02 3.57
C GLY A 101 0.72 2.99 2.44
N CYS A 102 1.42 2.92 1.30
CA CYS A 102 1.11 3.75 0.13
C CYS A 102 -0.30 3.50 -0.42
N TYR A 103 -0.76 2.24 -0.42
CA TYR A 103 -2.12 1.90 -0.85
C TYR A 103 -3.18 2.52 0.08
N TYR A 104 -3.01 2.37 1.40
CA TYR A 104 -3.95 2.92 2.38
C TYR A 104 -3.96 4.45 2.43
N ALA A 105 -2.83 5.10 2.14
CA ALA A 105 -2.74 6.55 2.11
C ALA A 105 -3.65 7.20 1.05
N ASP A 106 -3.91 6.52 -0.08
CA ASP A 106 -4.83 7.01 -1.12
C ASP A 106 -5.47 5.85 -1.91
N THR A 107 -6.26 5.02 -1.23
CA THR A 107 -6.94 3.86 -1.83
C THR A 107 -7.77 4.25 -3.07
N ILE A 108 -8.55 5.33 -2.97
CA ILE A 108 -9.41 5.80 -4.07
C ILE A 108 -8.57 6.26 -5.26
N GLY A 109 -7.49 7.01 -5.00
CA GLY A 109 -6.58 7.47 -6.04
C GLY A 109 -5.94 6.29 -6.78
N TRP A 110 -5.52 5.26 -6.07
CA TRP A 110 -4.92 4.07 -6.66
C TRP A 110 -5.91 3.24 -7.47
N LEU A 111 -7.12 3.04 -6.99
CA LEU A 111 -8.18 2.34 -7.73
C LEU A 111 -8.59 3.09 -9.02
N ASN A 112 -8.38 4.40 -9.07
CA ASN A 112 -8.66 5.22 -10.26
C ASN A 112 -7.42 5.53 -11.11
N PHE A 113 -6.24 5.04 -10.76
CA PHE A 113 -4.98 5.41 -11.39
C PHE A 113 -4.96 5.19 -12.92
N ALA A 114 -5.44 4.05 -13.38
CA ALA A 114 -5.52 3.72 -14.80
C ALA A 114 -6.73 4.38 -15.52
N ASN A 115 -7.68 4.93 -14.77
CA ASN A 115 -8.92 5.50 -15.30
C ASN A 115 -8.83 7.02 -15.48
N MET A 116 -8.08 7.48 -16.48
CA MET A 116 -7.92 8.91 -16.80
C MET A 116 -9.15 9.58 -17.44
N ASN A 117 -10.14 8.80 -17.85
CA ASN A 117 -11.35 9.33 -18.46
C ASN A 117 -12.42 9.51 -17.39
N GLU A 118 -13.16 10.64 -17.46
CA GLU A 118 -14.41 10.86 -16.73
C GLU A 118 -15.41 9.75 -17.12
N GLN A 119 -15.29 8.60 -16.49
CA GLN A 119 -16.25 7.53 -16.66
C GLN A 119 -17.54 7.93 -15.95
N SER A 120 -18.67 7.60 -16.59
CA SER A 120 -19.97 7.83 -15.97
C SER A 120 -20.08 7.04 -14.66
N GLU A 121 -20.81 7.55 -13.66
CA GLU A 121 -21.05 6.87 -12.36
C GLU A 121 -21.41 5.37 -12.51
N LYS A 122 -22.09 4.99 -13.60
CA LYS A 122 -22.47 3.59 -13.84
C LYS A 122 -21.33 2.68 -14.28
N GLU A 123 -20.30 3.23 -14.93
CA GLU A 123 -19.10 2.46 -15.29
C GLU A 123 -18.18 2.32 -14.09
N TYR A 124 -18.15 3.33 -13.23
CA TYR A 124 -17.48 3.31 -11.93
C TYR A 124 -18.03 2.20 -11.01
N GLU A 125 -19.36 2.11 -10.83
CA GLU A 125 -19.98 1.04 -10.03
C GLU A 125 -19.68 -0.38 -10.56
N LYS A 126 -19.47 -0.55 -11.85
CA LYS A 126 -19.14 -1.84 -12.45
C LYS A 126 -17.66 -2.19 -12.28
N TYR A 127 -16.79 -1.19 -12.32
CA TYR A 127 -15.36 -1.32 -12.07
C TYR A 127 -15.07 -1.64 -10.59
N GLU A 128 -15.71 -0.91 -9.67
CA GLU A 128 -15.62 -1.17 -8.23
C GLU A 128 -15.90 -2.62 -7.83
N LYS A 129 -16.88 -3.27 -8.48
CA LYS A 129 -17.29 -4.64 -8.13
C LYS A 129 -16.36 -5.74 -8.65
N GLY A 130 -15.49 -5.45 -9.61
CA GLY A 130 -14.57 -6.41 -10.22
C GLY A 130 -13.13 -6.22 -9.76
N GLU A 131 -12.46 -5.19 -10.25
CA GLU A 131 -11.02 -4.97 -10.02
C GLU A 131 -10.72 -4.48 -8.61
N ALA A 132 -11.56 -3.62 -8.03
CA ALA A 132 -11.40 -3.19 -6.65
C ALA A 132 -11.49 -4.39 -5.68
N ALA A 133 -12.42 -5.32 -5.90
CA ALA A 133 -12.53 -6.53 -5.09
C ALA A 133 -11.27 -7.42 -5.21
N GLU A 134 -10.66 -7.51 -6.39
CA GLU A 134 -9.41 -8.24 -6.60
C GLU A 134 -8.25 -7.57 -5.85
N VAL A 135 -8.11 -6.24 -5.97
CA VAL A 135 -7.08 -5.46 -5.26
C VAL A 135 -7.23 -5.61 -3.75
N HIS A 136 -8.44 -5.44 -3.21
CA HIS A 136 -8.70 -5.63 -1.77
C HIS A 136 -8.40 -7.06 -1.32
N GLY A 137 -8.73 -8.07 -2.14
CA GLY A 137 -8.39 -9.46 -1.87
C GLY A 137 -6.86 -9.69 -1.79
N MET A 138 -6.09 -9.08 -2.70
CA MET A 138 -4.61 -9.13 -2.64
C MET A 138 -4.07 -8.45 -1.39
N VAL A 139 -4.57 -7.27 -1.05
CA VAL A 139 -4.15 -6.50 0.14
C VAL A 139 -4.38 -7.32 1.42
N LYS A 140 -5.57 -7.91 1.60
CA LYS A 140 -5.87 -8.80 2.74
C LYS A 140 -4.91 -10.00 2.81
N GLU A 141 -4.66 -10.66 1.69
CA GLU A 141 -3.77 -11.84 1.68
C GLU A 141 -2.30 -11.45 1.92
N ILE A 142 -1.83 -10.31 1.37
CA ILE A 142 -0.49 -9.78 1.66
C ILE A 142 -0.34 -9.51 3.16
N ARG A 143 -1.30 -8.82 3.79
CA ARG A 143 -1.27 -8.52 5.23
C ARG A 143 -1.21 -9.79 6.07
N LYS A 144 -2.05 -10.77 5.74
CA LYS A 144 -2.06 -12.07 6.42
C LYS A 144 -0.69 -12.77 6.32
N LEU A 145 -0.12 -12.86 5.13
CA LEU A 145 1.19 -13.52 4.92
C LEU A 145 2.32 -12.77 5.62
N LEU A 146 2.30 -11.42 5.62
CA LEU A 146 3.26 -10.62 6.39
C LEU A 146 3.15 -10.86 7.89
N ASN A 147 1.94 -10.90 8.44
CA ASN A 147 1.73 -11.19 9.86
C ASN A 147 2.25 -12.60 10.21
N GLU A 148 2.03 -13.60 9.35
CA GLU A 148 2.55 -14.95 9.53
C GLU A 148 4.10 -14.98 9.52
N ARG A 149 4.75 -14.25 8.57
CA ARG A 149 6.21 -14.20 8.44
C ARG A 149 6.89 -13.43 9.57
N THR A 150 6.33 -12.32 9.99
CA THR A 150 6.89 -11.44 11.03
C THR A 150 6.52 -11.91 12.45
N GLY A 151 5.59 -12.85 12.56
CA GLY A 151 5.03 -13.31 13.85
C GLY A 151 4.12 -12.27 14.53
N ARG A 152 3.68 -11.25 13.79
CA ARG A 152 2.76 -10.22 14.28
C ARG A 152 1.42 -10.87 14.63
N LYS A 153 0.92 -10.57 15.83
CA LYS A 153 -0.38 -11.06 16.31
C LYS A 153 -1.41 -9.96 16.14
N SER A 154 -2.14 -10.00 15.04
CA SER A 154 -3.34 -9.20 14.84
C SER A 154 -4.49 -10.10 14.43
N LYS A 155 -5.69 -9.81 14.96
CA LYS A 155 -6.91 -10.48 14.50
C LYS A 155 -7.42 -9.88 13.20
N TRP A 156 -7.01 -8.65 12.89
CA TRP A 156 -7.44 -7.95 11.69
C TRP A 156 -6.48 -8.17 10.53
N THR A 157 -7.06 -8.41 9.36
CA THR A 157 -6.33 -8.51 8.08
C THR A 157 -6.27 -7.19 7.33
N GLU A 158 -7.16 -6.27 7.68
CA GLU A 158 -7.22 -4.93 7.10
C GLU A 158 -7.65 -3.94 8.18
N ILE A 159 -6.99 -2.78 8.24
CA ILE A 159 -7.37 -1.64 9.08
C ILE A 159 -7.19 -0.39 8.23
N ARG A 160 -8.19 0.49 8.24
CA ARG A 160 -8.17 1.76 7.50
C ARG A 160 -8.52 2.93 8.40
N CYS A 161 -8.01 4.11 8.08
CA CYS A 161 -8.38 5.37 8.71
C CYS A 161 -8.51 6.46 7.62
N ASP A 162 -9.38 6.25 6.66
CA ASP A 162 -9.59 7.10 5.48
C ASP A 162 -10.94 7.83 5.49
N PHE A 163 -11.87 7.42 6.36
CA PHE A 163 -13.18 8.04 6.47
C PHE A 163 -13.24 9.05 7.62
N PHE A 164 -13.71 10.28 7.29
CA PHE A 164 -13.97 11.34 8.26
C PHE A 164 -15.48 11.49 8.48
N ASP A 165 -15.94 11.27 9.71
CA ASP A 165 -17.32 11.47 10.11
C ASP A 165 -17.53 12.94 10.46
N GLU A 166 -18.24 13.68 9.59
CA GLU A 166 -18.52 15.10 9.76
C GLU A 166 -19.46 15.37 10.94
N GLU A 167 -20.36 14.43 11.30
CA GLU A 167 -21.31 14.62 12.40
C GLU A 167 -20.60 14.54 13.77
N GLU A 168 -19.65 13.59 13.90
CA GLU A 168 -18.85 13.44 15.12
C GLU A 168 -17.55 14.25 15.10
N ASN A 169 -17.18 14.79 13.93
CA ASN A 169 -15.91 15.51 13.69
C ASN A 169 -14.69 14.65 14.06
N ARG A 170 -14.68 13.41 13.58
CA ARG A 170 -13.65 12.41 13.89
C ARG A 170 -13.35 11.52 12.69
N TRP A 171 -12.09 11.10 12.58
CA TRP A 171 -11.68 10.02 11.70
C TRP A 171 -12.11 8.70 12.30
N LEU A 172 -12.69 7.80 11.49
CA LEU A 172 -13.01 6.44 11.89
C LEU A 172 -11.86 5.51 11.52
N VAL A 173 -11.52 4.62 12.43
CA VAL A 173 -10.57 3.52 12.20
C VAL A 173 -11.40 2.25 12.06
N ASP A 174 -11.56 1.81 10.82
CA ASP A 174 -12.33 0.64 10.46
C ASP A 174 -11.41 -0.58 10.31
N ALA A 175 -11.86 -1.74 10.74
CA ALA A 175 -11.09 -2.96 10.68
C ALA A 175 -11.91 -4.17 10.22
N TRP A 176 -11.26 -5.11 9.54
CA TRP A 176 -11.84 -6.36 9.04
C TRP A 176 -11.09 -7.57 9.60
N GLU A 177 -11.81 -8.50 10.19
CA GLU A 177 -11.23 -9.76 10.66
C GLU A 177 -10.94 -10.73 9.49
N THR A 178 -10.07 -11.70 9.73
CA THR A 178 -9.78 -12.76 8.76
C THR A 178 -11.03 -13.54 8.40
N GLY A 179 -11.41 -13.54 7.12
CA GLY A 179 -12.61 -14.25 6.62
C GLY A 179 -13.91 -13.45 6.73
N ASP A 180 -13.83 -12.20 7.13
CA ASP A 180 -14.96 -11.28 7.07
C ASP A 180 -15.12 -10.74 5.64
N ASP A 181 -16.23 -11.08 4.99
CA ASP A 181 -16.59 -10.63 3.64
C ASP A 181 -17.52 -9.39 3.69
N ASN A 182 -17.70 -8.76 4.85
CA ASN A 182 -18.52 -7.58 4.97
C ASN A 182 -17.90 -6.40 4.20
N GLU A 183 -18.73 -5.67 3.47
CA GLU A 183 -18.31 -4.45 2.76
C GLU A 183 -17.94 -3.32 3.74
N GLU A 184 -18.57 -3.29 4.92
CA GLU A 184 -18.32 -2.32 5.99
C GLU A 184 -17.48 -2.98 7.09
N GLY A 185 -16.34 -2.36 7.43
CA GLY A 185 -15.52 -2.78 8.57
C GLY A 185 -16.17 -2.45 9.90
N GLU A 186 -15.66 -3.03 10.97
CA GLU A 186 -16.05 -2.67 12.33
C GLU A 186 -15.21 -1.46 12.79
N VAL A 187 -15.85 -0.41 13.31
CA VAL A 187 -15.13 0.76 13.86
C VAL A 187 -14.44 0.36 15.15
N ILE A 188 -13.11 0.33 15.15
CA ILE A 188 -12.29 -0.07 16.30
C ILE A 188 -11.72 1.09 17.11
N ALA A 189 -11.59 2.26 16.49
CA ALA A 189 -11.16 3.50 17.15
C ALA A 189 -11.66 4.73 16.40
N LYS A 190 -11.61 5.91 17.08
CA LYS A 190 -11.91 7.22 16.50
C LYS A 190 -10.80 8.20 16.85
N ILE A 191 -10.41 9.05 15.90
CA ILE A 191 -9.35 10.04 16.07
C ILE A 191 -9.93 11.44 15.81
N SER A 192 -9.80 12.35 16.76
CA SER A 192 -10.19 13.76 16.57
C SER A 192 -9.15 14.51 15.72
N GLU A 193 -9.54 15.66 15.15
CA GLU A 193 -8.58 16.54 14.45
C GLU A 193 -7.43 17.04 15.35
N SER A 194 -7.63 17.03 16.66
CA SER A 194 -6.59 17.37 17.64
C SER A 194 -5.66 16.20 18.00
N GLY A 195 -5.87 15.03 17.39
CA GLY A 195 -5.08 13.82 17.66
C GLY A 195 -5.50 13.04 18.90
N GLU A 196 -6.67 13.31 19.49
CA GLU A 196 -7.20 12.49 20.58
C GLU A 196 -7.73 11.16 20.02
N VAL A 197 -7.22 10.03 20.51
CA VAL A 197 -7.65 8.67 20.12
C VAL A 197 -8.61 8.10 21.16
N VAL A 198 -9.75 7.59 20.69
CA VAL A 198 -10.74 6.87 21.49
C VAL A 198 -10.89 5.47 20.93
N TYR A 199 -10.42 4.46 21.64
CA TYR A 199 -10.59 3.06 21.27
C TYR A 199 -12.01 2.60 21.56
N ILE A 200 -12.67 1.99 20.58
CA ILE A 200 -14.00 1.37 20.66
C ILE A 200 -13.85 -0.10 20.97
N ASP A 201 -12.95 -0.78 20.26
CA ASP A 201 -12.53 -2.16 20.58
C ASP A 201 -11.32 -2.11 21.52
N THR A 202 -11.44 -2.77 22.68
CA THR A 202 -10.38 -2.80 23.69
C THR A 202 -9.15 -3.59 23.25
N GLU A 203 -9.28 -4.49 22.29
CA GLU A 203 -8.15 -5.24 21.72
C GLU A 203 -7.30 -4.36 20.81
N ALA A 204 -7.92 -3.37 20.14
CA ALA A 204 -7.21 -2.42 19.27
C ALA A 204 -6.13 -1.62 20.02
N GLU A 205 -6.35 -1.32 21.30
CA GLU A 205 -5.36 -0.60 22.12
C GLU A 205 -4.06 -1.39 22.32
N ASN A 206 -4.09 -2.71 22.17
CA ASN A 206 -2.93 -3.58 22.34
C ASN A 206 -2.45 -4.24 21.04
N ASP A 207 -3.19 -4.05 19.95
CA ASP A 207 -2.85 -4.60 18.65
C ASP A 207 -1.78 -3.75 17.95
N GLU A 208 -0.71 -4.39 17.46
CA GLU A 208 0.42 -3.70 16.84
C GLU A 208 0.04 -3.09 15.49
N TYR A 209 -0.84 -3.75 14.72
CA TYR A 209 -1.28 -3.23 13.43
C TYR A 209 -2.21 -2.03 13.59
N ALA A 210 -3.16 -2.10 14.53
CA ALA A 210 -4.05 -0.98 14.82
C ALA A 210 -3.26 0.26 15.28
N LYS A 211 -2.27 0.08 16.16
CA LYS A 211 -1.38 1.18 16.59
C LYS A 211 -0.62 1.81 15.43
N GLU A 212 -0.07 0.99 14.54
CA GLU A 212 0.67 1.48 13.38
C GLU A 212 -0.19 2.40 12.50
N VAL A 213 -1.41 1.94 12.13
CA VAL A 213 -2.35 2.75 11.33
C VAL A 213 -2.76 4.04 12.04
N ILE A 214 -3.03 3.97 13.34
CA ILE A 214 -3.38 5.13 14.16
C ILE A 214 -2.21 6.12 14.24
N ASP A 215 -0.98 5.63 14.48
CA ASP A 215 0.21 6.47 14.60
C ASP A 215 0.55 7.15 13.27
N GLU A 216 0.34 6.49 12.13
CA GLU A 216 0.49 7.11 10.80
C GLU A 216 -0.52 8.24 10.62
N LYS A 217 -1.79 7.99 10.95
CA LYS A 217 -2.80 9.05 10.86
C LYS A 217 -2.51 10.24 11.77
N LEU A 218 -2.01 10.00 12.97
CA LEU A 218 -1.62 11.07 13.90
C LEU A 218 -0.45 11.92 13.38
N LYS A 219 0.48 11.33 12.62
CA LYS A 219 1.56 12.09 11.94
C LYS A 219 1.01 13.00 10.85
N ASP A 220 -0.03 12.56 10.12
CA ASP A 220 -0.67 13.36 9.07
C ASP A 220 -1.45 14.55 9.64
N LEU A 221 -1.92 14.44 10.89
CA LEU A 221 -2.68 15.49 11.59
C LEU A 221 -1.77 16.50 12.34
N ALA A 222 -0.48 16.20 12.51
CA ALA A 222 0.48 17.02 13.27
C ALA A 222 1.16 18.07 12.42
#